data_0a877c3d1b4de6f1cfa7cd8578d81da3
#
_entry.id   0a877c3d1b4de6f1cfa7cd8578d81da3
#
_cell.length_a   1.000
_cell.length_b   1.000
_cell.length_c   1.000
_cell.angle_alpha   90.00
_cell.angle_beta   90.00
_cell.angle_gamma   90.00
#
_symmetry.space_group_name_H-M   'P 1'
#
loop_
_entity.id
_entity.type
_entity.pdbx_description
1 polymer ?
#
loop_
_entity_poly.entity_id
_entity_poly.type
_entity_poly.pdbx_seq_one_letter_code
_entity_poly.pdbx_strand_id
1 'polypeptide(L)'
;MKENPFITRSKILEENKDYLDESVKIISRIFIEVIKNNGKLIFAGNGGSAAEAQHMSAEYVGTLVTANKRNPIPSIALSTDTSFITAWSNDHGYEDIFRRQLQALANKKDCFIAYSTSGESNNIINAIDYANSKGIKTISLTGSKNSEASKK
;
A
#
# COMPACT_ATOMS: atom_id res chain seq x y z
N MET A 1 -10.27 20.86 -27.26
CA MET A 1 -9.52 21.38 -26.06
C MET A 1 -9.48 20.27 -25.04
N LYS A 2 -8.31 19.99 -24.44
CA LYS A 2 -8.26 19.02 -23.33
C LYS A 2 -9.01 19.62 -22.14
N GLU A 3 -9.89 18.83 -21.53
CA GLU A 3 -10.61 19.24 -20.32
C GLU A 3 -9.64 19.66 -19.21
N ASN A 4 -10.02 20.69 -18.43
CA ASN A 4 -9.15 21.17 -17.35
C ASN A 4 -8.95 20.06 -16.30
N PRO A 5 -7.71 19.68 -15.99
CA PRO A 5 -7.44 18.54 -15.09
C PRO A 5 -8.01 18.72 -13.68
N PHE A 6 -8.20 19.92 -13.20
CA PHE A 6 -8.85 20.18 -11.89
C PHE A 6 -10.34 19.88 -11.95
N ILE A 7 -11.02 20.24 -13.05
CA ILE A 7 -12.44 19.93 -13.26
C ILE A 7 -12.64 18.43 -13.39
N THR A 8 -11.78 17.74 -14.16
CA THR A 8 -11.85 16.29 -14.32
C THR A 8 -11.69 15.58 -12.97
N ARG A 9 -10.73 16.00 -12.14
CA ARG A 9 -10.52 15.41 -10.79
C ARG A 9 -11.71 15.66 -9.87
N SER A 10 -12.28 16.87 -9.88
CA SER A 10 -13.46 17.20 -9.07
C SER A 10 -14.65 16.31 -9.42
N LYS A 11 -14.90 16.11 -10.72
CA LYS A 11 -15.96 15.20 -11.20
C LYS A 11 -15.74 13.75 -10.76
N ILE A 12 -14.52 13.24 -10.91
CA ILE A 12 -14.19 11.87 -10.49
C ILE A 12 -14.46 11.68 -8.99
N LEU A 13 -14.07 12.64 -8.15
CA LEU A 13 -14.30 12.54 -6.72
C LEU A 13 -15.78 12.60 -6.38
N GLU A 14 -16.54 13.48 -7.03
CA GLU A 14 -17.98 13.62 -6.81
C GLU A 14 -18.75 12.37 -7.25
N GLU A 15 -18.46 11.86 -8.44
CA GLU A 15 -19.10 10.66 -8.99
C GLU A 15 -18.78 9.37 -8.20
N ASN A 16 -17.66 9.33 -7.50
CA ASN A 16 -17.24 8.16 -6.72
C ASN A 16 -17.31 8.37 -5.20
N LYS A 17 -17.94 9.45 -4.74
CA LYS A 17 -17.95 9.83 -3.33
C LYS A 17 -18.39 8.70 -2.40
N ASP A 18 -19.53 8.07 -2.67
CA ASP A 18 -20.07 7.02 -1.79
C ASP A 18 -19.21 5.77 -1.79
N TYR A 19 -18.65 5.39 -2.94
CA TYR A 19 -17.70 4.29 -3.07
C TYR A 19 -16.41 4.56 -2.28
N LEU A 20 -15.86 5.77 -2.38
CA LEU A 20 -14.65 6.16 -1.67
C LEU A 20 -14.88 6.20 -0.15
N ASP A 21 -16.00 6.74 0.29
CA ASP A 21 -16.37 6.81 1.72
C ASP A 21 -16.51 5.40 2.32
N GLU A 22 -17.18 4.48 1.65
CA GLU A 22 -17.31 3.10 2.11
C GLU A 22 -15.95 2.36 2.08
N SER A 23 -15.15 2.59 1.05
CA SER A 23 -13.79 2.02 0.97
C SER A 23 -12.91 2.46 2.14
N VAL A 24 -12.94 3.74 2.50
CA VAL A 24 -12.21 4.28 3.65
C VAL A 24 -12.68 3.62 4.95
N LYS A 25 -14.00 3.43 5.13
CA LYS A 25 -14.55 2.74 6.30
C LYS A 25 -14.08 1.29 6.40
N ILE A 26 -14.08 0.55 5.29
CA ILE A 26 -13.60 -0.84 5.23
C ILE A 26 -12.12 -0.90 5.58
N ILE A 27 -11.29 -0.10 4.95
CA ILE A 27 -9.85 -0.03 5.20
C ILE A 27 -9.56 0.31 6.66
N SER A 28 -10.27 1.29 7.22
CA SER A 28 -10.12 1.69 8.61
C SER A 28 -10.45 0.54 9.58
N ARG A 29 -11.50 -0.23 9.32
CA ARG A 29 -11.85 -1.42 10.14
C ARG A 29 -10.74 -2.48 10.07
N ILE A 30 -10.19 -2.74 8.89
CA ILE A 30 -9.07 -3.68 8.70
C ILE A 30 -7.85 -3.22 9.49
N PHE A 31 -7.47 -1.94 9.40
CA PHE A 31 -6.32 -1.40 10.12
C PHE A 31 -6.50 -1.50 11.64
N ILE A 32 -7.68 -1.15 12.16
CA ILE A 32 -8.01 -1.27 13.58
C ILE A 32 -7.88 -2.73 14.04
N GLU A 33 -8.37 -3.68 13.26
CA GLU A 33 -8.26 -5.11 13.58
C GLU A 33 -6.80 -5.57 13.61
N VAL A 34 -6.00 -5.18 12.61
CA VAL A 34 -4.57 -5.50 12.53
C VAL A 34 -3.84 -4.99 13.78
N ILE A 35 -4.06 -3.74 14.14
CA ILE A 35 -3.41 -3.10 15.28
C ILE A 35 -3.83 -3.77 16.61
N LYS A 36 -5.12 -4.06 16.79
CA LYS A 36 -5.63 -4.76 17.98
C LYS A 36 -5.04 -6.16 18.15
N ASN A 37 -4.67 -6.80 17.04
CA ASN A 37 -4.03 -8.13 17.04
C ASN A 37 -2.49 -8.08 17.10
N ASN A 38 -1.91 -6.92 17.41
CA ASN A 38 -0.46 -6.69 17.42
C ASN A 38 0.22 -6.97 16.05
N GLY A 39 -0.48 -6.69 14.98
CA GLY A 39 0.05 -6.65 13.62
C GLY A 39 0.62 -5.27 13.27
N LYS A 40 1.20 -5.16 12.08
CA LYS A 40 1.72 -3.93 11.51
C LYS A 40 1.16 -3.68 10.11
N LEU A 41 1.27 -2.43 9.66
CA LEU A 41 0.93 -2.02 8.32
C LEU A 41 2.21 -2.01 7.46
N ILE A 42 2.16 -2.65 6.29
CA ILE A 42 3.31 -2.80 5.40
C ILE A 42 2.93 -2.19 4.06
N PHE A 43 3.64 -1.15 3.66
CA PHE A 43 3.35 -0.38 2.45
C PHE A 43 4.38 -0.63 1.36
N ALA A 44 3.95 -0.72 0.10
CA ALA A 44 4.84 -0.80 -1.05
C ALA A 44 4.28 -0.08 -2.27
N GLY A 45 5.17 0.40 -3.12
CA GLY A 45 4.88 1.06 -4.38
C GLY A 45 6.16 1.42 -5.12
N ASN A 46 6.03 1.82 -6.39
CA ASN A 46 7.12 2.26 -7.25
C ASN A 46 7.03 3.76 -7.52
N GLY A 47 8.16 4.45 -7.67
CA GLY A 47 8.21 5.86 -8.04
C GLY A 47 7.39 6.76 -7.12
N GLY A 48 6.39 7.47 -7.65
CA GLY A 48 5.46 8.29 -6.84
C GLY A 48 4.68 7.47 -5.82
N SER A 49 4.31 6.23 -6.15
CA SER A 49 3.67 5.29 -5.23
C SER A 49 4.62 4.82 -4.11
N ALA A 50 5.94 4.80 -4.34
CA ALA A 50 6.92 4.58 -3.28
C ALA A 50 6.96 5.75 -2.30
N ALA A 51 6.88 6.98 -2.79
CA ALA A 51 6.81 8.17 -1.95
C ALA A 51 5.54 8.17 -1.10
N GLU A 52 4.39 7.80 -1.68
CA GLU A 52 3.13 7.64 -0.94
C GLU A 52 3.24 6.55 0.15
N ALA A 53 3.81 5.39 -0.17
CA ALA A 53 4.05 4.32 0.79
C ALA A 53 4.90 4.78 1.98
N GLN A 54 5.96 5.55 1.73
CA GLN A 54 6.82 6.12 2.76
C GLN A 54 6.07 7.15 3.61
N HIS A 55 5.33 8.05 2.97
CA HIS A 55 4.55 9.07 3.65
C HIS A 55 3.52 8.43 4.59
N MET A 56 2.73 7.50 4.08
CA MET A 56 1.72 6.80 4.89
C MET A 56 2.34 6.03 6.06
N SER A 57 3.46 5.32 5.83
CA SER A 57 4.16 4.65 6.93
C SER A 57 4.63 5.63 8.00
N ALA A 58 5.18 6.78 7.60
CA ALA A 58 5.63 7.80 8.53
C ALA A 58 4.49 8.39 9.36
N GLU A 59 3.32 8.63 8.74
CA GLU A 59 2.13 9.13 9.44
C GLU A 59 1.60 8.16 10.48
N TYR A 60 1.67 6.84 10.23
CA TYR A 60 1.27 5.83 11.22
C TYR A 60 2.27 5.69 12.37
N VAL A 61 3.56 5.70 12.09
CA VAL A 61 4.61 5.67 13.13
C VAL A 61 4.62 6.96 13.94
N GLY A 62 4.53 8.09 13.28
CA GLY A 62 4.45 9.40 13.89
C GLY A 62 3.04 9.81 14.26
N THR A 63 2.59 10.96 13.78
CA THR A 63 1.22 11.45 13.95
C THR A 63 0.85 12.45 12.86
N LEU A 64 -0.24 12.21 12.15
CA LEU A 64 -0.79 13.15 11.16
C LEU A 64 -1.29 14.45 11.81
N VAL A 65 -1.93 14.33 12.98
CA VAL A 65 -2.51 15.46 13.71
C VAL A 65 -1.82 15.58 15.06
N THR A 66 -0.91 16.53 15.19
CA THR A 66 -0.07 16.73 16.40
C THR A 66 -0.87 16.95 17.67
N ALA A 67 -2.09 17.51 17.58
CA ALA A 67 -2.99 17.66 18.72
C ALA A 67 -3.57 16.33 19.22
N ASN A 68 -3.62 15.29 18.38
CA ASN A 68 -4.15 13.98 18.74
C ASN A 68 -3.01 13.09 19.27
N LYS A 69 -2.78 13.15 20.57
CA LYS A 69 -1.83 12.25 21.23
C LYS A 69 -2.33 10.81 21.10
N ARG A 70 -1.56 9.96 20.42
CA ARG A 70 -1.79 8.51 20.32
C ARG A 70 -0.47 7.75 20.41
N ASN A 71 -0.56 6.49 20.74
CA ASN A 71 0.60 5.59 20.64
C ASN A 71 1.04 5.43 19.17
N PRO A 72 2.33 5.21 18.93
CA PRO A 72 2.83 4.89 17.58
C PRO A 72 2.17 3.60 17.08
N ILE A 73 1.85 3.59 15.80
CA ILE A 73 1.28 2.41 15.12
C ILE A 73 2.39 1.74 14.33
N PRO A 74 2.65 0.43 14.55
CA PRO A 74 3.68 -0.29 13.82
C PRO A 74 3.42 -0.25 12.31
N SER A 75 4.36 0.34 11.59
CA SER A 75 4.27 0.52 10.15
C SER A 75 5.64 0.55 9.48
N ILE A 76 5.72 0.05 8.25
CA ILE A 76 6.96 0.05 7.45
C ILE A 76 6.64 0.23 5.97
N ALA A 77 7.48 0.98 5.27
CA ALA A 77 7.48 1.08 3.82
C ALA A 77 8.64 0.26 3.24
N LEU A 78 8.33 -0.70 2.36
CA LEU A 78 9.32 -1.59 1.75
C LEU A 78 10.19 -0.91 0.67
N SER A 79 9.95 0.35 0.38
CA SER A 79 10.71 1.16 -0.58
C SER A 79 11.86 1.96 0.05
N THR A 80 12.17 1.75 1.33
CA THR A 80 13.14 2.57 2.07
C THR A 80 14.53 1.97 2.22
N ASP A 81 14.66 0.63 2.22
CA ASP A 81 15.96 -0.03 2.31
C ASP A 81 16.64 -0.06 0.94
N THR A 82 17.38 1.02 0.66
CA THR A 82 18.08 1.16 -0.63
C THR A 82 19.19 0.14 -0.82
N SER A 83 19.85 -0.30 0.25
CA SER A 83 20.89 -1.32 0.18
C SER A 83 20.29 -2.66 -0.25
N PHE A 84 19.20 -3.07 0.39
CA PHE A 84 18.50 -4.29 -0.01
C PHE A 84 17.97 -4.20 -1.45
N ILE A 85 17.27 -3.11 -1.79
CA ILE A 85 16.64 -2.95 -3.11
C ILE A 85 17.68 -3.01 -4.22
N THR A 86 18.81 -2.30 -4.06
CA THR A 86 19.86 -2.26 -5.09
C THR A 86 20.60 -3.58 -5.22
N ALA A 87 21.00 -4.21 -4.12
CA ALA A 87 21.68 -5.49 -4.12
C ALA A 87 20.79 -6.61 -4.69
N TRP A 88 19.57 -6.74 -4.17
CA TRP A 88 18.63 -7.76 -4.64
C TRP A 88 18.29 -7.59 -6.11
N SER A 89 18.05 -6.35 -6.57
CA SER A 89 17.75 -6.09 -7.98
C SER A 89 18.91 -6.44 -8.91
N ASN A 90 20.15 -6.19 -8.47
CA ASN A 90 21.34 -6.53 -9.23
C ASN A 90 21.52 -8.04 -9.39
N ASP A 91 21.25 -8.81 -8.32
CA ASP A 91 21.55 -10.24 -8.27
C ASP A 91 20.36 -11.11 -8.72
N HIS A 92 19.13 -10.68 -8.51
CA HIS A 92 17.92 -11.49 -8.66
C HIS A 92 16.81 -10.82 -9.49
N GLY A 93 16.97 -9.56 -9.89
CA GLY A 93 15.96 -8.79 -10.61
C GLY A 93 15.03 -7.99 -9.70
N TYR A 94 14.32 -7.04 -10.32
CA TYR A 94 13.47 -6.07 -9.62
C TYR A 94 12.07 -6.62 -9.27
N GLU A 95 11.66 -7.71 -9.89
CA GLU A 95 10.30 -8.26 -9.82
C GLU A 95 9.95 -8.81 -8.44
N ASP A 96 10.94 -9.13 -7.61
CA ASP A 96 10.74 -9.76 -6.31
C ASP A 96 11.19 -8.92 -5.10
N ILE A 97 11.56 -7.68 -5.30
CA ILE A 97 12.06 -6.81 -4.22
C ILE A 97 11.07 -6.67 -3.05
N PHE A 98 9.77 -6.57 -3.32
CA PHE A 98 8.76 -6.47 -2.27
C PHE A 98 8.37 -7.84 -1.71
N ARG A 99 8.23 -8.85 -2.59
CA ARG A 99 7.95 -10.22 -2.17
C ARG A 99 9.02 -10.72 -1.20
N ARG A 100 10.29 -10.49 -1.49
CA ARG A 100 11.41 -10.94 -0.63
C ARG A 100 11.38 -10.28 0.74
N GLN A 101 11.09 -9.01 0.80
CA GLN A 101 10.95 -8.30 2.07
C GLN A 101 9.73 -8.80 2.87
N LEU A 102 8.59 -9.06 2.21
CA LEU A 102 7.43 -9.67 2.87
C LEU A 102 7.76 -11.05 3.45
N GLN A 103 8.55 -11.87 2.76
CA GLN A 103 9.01 -13.17 3.27
C GLN A 103 9.77 -13.05 4.59
N ALA A 104 10.56 -12.00 4.75
CA ALA A 104 11.38 -11.79 5.93
C ALA A 104 10.62 -11.08 7.08
N LEU A 105 9.71 -10.18 6.77
CA LEU A 105 9.19 -9.20 7.72
C LEU A 105 7.71 -9.39 8.08
N ALA A 106 6.93 -10.04 7.19
CA ALA A 106 5.49 -10.12 7.36
C ALA A 106 5.01 -11.40 8.05
N ASN A 107 3.89 -11.29 8.75
CA ASN A 107 3.19 -12.41 9.35
C ASN A 107 1.66 -12.27 9.15
N LYS A 108 0.88 -13.32 9.51
CA LYS A 108 -0.59 -13.39 9.29
C LYS A 108 -1.41 -12.32 10.02
N LYS A 109 -0.82 -11.61 10.99
CA LYS A 109 -1.50 -10.54 11.72
C LYS A 109 -1.38 -9.19 11.01
N ASP A 110 -0.48 -9.09 10.04
CA ASP A 110 -0.17 -7.85 9.33
C ASP A 110 -1.16 -7.56 8.21
N CYS A 111 -1.11 -6.33 7.72
CA CYS A 111 -1.77 -5.94 6.48
C CYS A 111 -0.73 -5.40 5.50
N PHE A 112 -0.78 -5.91 4.27
CA PHE A 112 0.03 -5.42 3.15
C PHE A 112 -0.79 -4.44 2.31
N ILE A 113 -0.29 -3.24 2.10
CA ILE A 113 -0.92 -2.18 1.32
C ILE A 113 -0.05 -1.89 0.10
N ALA A 114 -0.58 -2.18 -1.08
CA ALA A 114 0.09 -2.04 -2.36
C ALA A 114 -0.44 -0.85 -3.15
N TYR A 115 0.43 0.08 -3.51
CA TYR A 115 0.12 1.21 -4.39
C TYR A 115 0.64 0.94 -5.80
N SER A 116 -0.25 0.91 -6.79
CA SER A 116 0.12 0.75 -8.19
C SER A 116 -0.87 1.46 -9.10
N THR A 117 -0.51 2.58 -9.69
CA THR A 117 -1.41 3.35 -10.57
C THR A 117 -1.91 2.52 -11.75
N SER A 118 -1.04 1.75 -12.39
CA SER A 118 -1.42 0.83 -13.47
C SER A 118 -2.11 -0.44 -12.97
N GLY A 119 -1.70 -0.92 -11.79
CA GLY A 119 -2.05 -2.23 -11.27
C GLY A 119 -1.39 -3.41 -12.00
N GLU A 120 -0.38 -3.12 -12.84
CA GLU A 120 0.31 -4.11 -13.70
C GLU A 120 1.80 -4.27 -13.35
N SER A 121 2.27 -3.67 -12.27
CA SER A 121 3.68 -3.76 -11.86
C SER A 121 3.99 -5.16 -11.32
N ASN A 122 4.87 -5.92 -11.97
CA ASN A 122 5.19 -7.30 -11.61
C ASN A 122 5.65 -7.47 -10.16
N ASN A 123 6.49 -6.56 -9.65
CA ASN A 123 6.96 -6.62 -8.27
C ASN A 123 5.83 -6.40 -7.25
N ILE A 124 4.80 -5.62 -7.59
CA ILE A 124 3.60 -5.44 -6.76
C ILE A 124 2.71 -6.68 -6.84
N ILE A 125 2.48 -7.22 -8.04
CA ILE A 125 1.67 -8.42 -8.26
C ILE A 125 2.28 -9.61 -7.52
N ASN A 126 3.59 -9.86 -7.66
CA ASN A 126 4.30 -10.92 -6.96
C ASN A 126 4.20 -10.80 -5.42
N ALA A 127 4.24 -9.56 -4.92
CA ALA A 127 4.08 -9.29 -3.49
C ALA A 127 2.65 -9.56 -3.01
N ILE A 128 1.62 -9.16 -3.78
CA ILE A 128 0.21 -9.45 -3.49
C ILE A 128 -0.04 -10.95 -3.48
N ASP A 129 0.43 -11.69 -4.50
CA ASP A 129 0.27 -13.14 -4.59
C ASP A 129 0.90 -13.86 -3.40
N TYR A 130 2.11 -13.44 -3.02
CA TYR A 130 2.75 -13.99 -1.83
C TYR A 130 1.93 -13.70 -0.57
N ALA A 131 1.54 -12.45 -0.34
CA ALA A 131 0.76 -12.06 0.84
C ALA A 131 -0.53 -12.88 0.95
N ASN A 132 -1.29 -12.98 -0.14
CA ASN A 132 -2.51 -13.77 -0.20
C ASN A 132 -2.26 -15.26 0.07
N SER A 133 -1.19 -15.85 -0.50
CA SER A 133 -0.82 -17.26 -0.26
C SER A 133 -0.47 -17.56 1.19
N LYS A 134 -0.09 -16.53 1.97
CA LYS A 134 0.25 -16.63 3.40
C LYS A 134 -0.88 -16.21 4.33
N GLY A 135 -2.03 -15.82 3.78
CA GLY A 135 -3.16 -15.34 4.57
C GLY A 135 -2.90 -14.00 5.25
N ILE A 136 -2.02 -13.18 4.69
CA ILE A 136 -1.80 -11.80 5.10
C ILE A 136 -2.90 -10.95 4.46
N LYS A 137 -3.57 -10.11 5.23
CA LYS A 137 -4.58 -9.19 4.69
C LYS A 137 -3.93 -8.27 3.67
N THR A 138 -4.54 -8.14 2.49
CA THR A 138 -3.99 -7.34 1.39
C THR A 138 -4.99 -6.30 0.92
N ILE A 139 -4.50 -5.10 0.70
CA ILE A 139 -5.25 -3.98 0.13
C ILE A 139 -4.47 -3.45 -1.06
N SER A 140 -5.08 -3.41 -2.24
CA SER A 140 -4.48 -2.79 -3.41
C SER A 140 -5.19 -1.50 -3.78
N LEU A 141 -4.43 -0.41 -3.94
CA LEU A 141 -4.93 0.87 -4.43
C LEU A 141 -4.43 1.06 -5.86
N THR A 142 -5.36 1.03 -6.81
CA THR A 142 -5.04 1.09 -8.23
C THR A 142 -5.87 2.16 -8.93
N GLY A 143 -5.36 2.68 -10.06
CA GLY A 143 -6.09 3.60 -10.93
C GLY A 143 -7.07 2.90 -11.89
N SER A 144 -7.08 1.57 -11.94
CA SER A 144 -7.93 0.77 -12.83
C SER A 144 -8.64 -0.34 -12.09
N LYS A 145 -9.97 -0.44 -12.30
CA LYS A 145 -10.81 -1.52 -11.74
C LYS A 145 -10.56 -2.90 -12.37
N ASN A 146 -9.93 -2.95 -13.53
CA ASN A 146 -9.70 -4.17 -14.31
C ASN A 146 -8.23 -4.58 -14.39
N SER A 147 -7.37 -4.01 -13.54
CA SER A 147 -5.95 -4.37 -13.49
C SER A 147 -5.72 -5.72 -12.82
N GLU A 148 -4.58 -6.34 -13.06
CA GLU A 148 -4.21 -7.61 -12.41
C GLU A 148 -4.20 -7.47 -10.88
N ALA A 149 -3.66 -6.37 -10.35
CA ALA A 149 -3.66 -6.13 -8.89
C ALA A 149 -5.07 -5.95 -8.30
N SER A 150 -6.06 -5.47 -9.08
CA SER A 150 -7.43 -5.29 -8.60
C SER A 150 -8.27 -6.57 -8.59
N LYS A 151 -7.79 -7.63 -9.26
CA LYS A 151 -8.46 -8.95 -9.33
C LYS A 151 -8.00 -9.91 -8.22
N LYS A 152 -6.98 -9.54 -7.46
CA LYS A 152 -6.33 -10.37 -6.44
C LYS A 152 -6.77 -10.02 -5.02
#